data_4df612260fc7b02dfd6f9f38c63158bf
#
_entry.id   4df612260fc7b02dfd6f9f38c63158bf
#
_cell.length_a   1.000
_cell.length_b   1.000
_cell.length_c   1.000
_cell.angle_alpha   90.00
_cell.angle_beta   90.00
_cell.angle_gamma   90.00
#
_symmetry.space_group_name_H-M   'P 1'
#
loop_
_entity.id
_entity.type
_entity.pdbx_description
1 polymer ?
#
loop_
_entity_poly.entity_id
_entity_poly.type
_entity_poly.pdbx_seq_one_letter_code
_entity_poly.pdbx_strand_id
1 'polypeptide(L)'
;MFRKILVAYDGSEGARAALRVGIGLAKSLGAELRSISVEEHLPHYAASVGEVQDAKERVDEYFRVLTKDARDQAALAGVDLQTVIRQGHEVEIVNYAKDEGFDLLLAGYHGHSRIFERIMGSTAQNIVRLSPCSVLLAK
;
A
#
# COMPACT_ATOMS: atom_id res chain seq x y z
N MET A 1 2.46 -1.01 22.46
CA MET A 1 1.85 -2.08 21.68
C MET A 1 2.39 -2.05 20.25
N PHE A 2 1.69 -1.47 19.26
CA PHE A 2 2.24 -1.36 17.91
C PHE A 2 3.16 -0.15 17.81
N ARG A 3 4.37 -0.37 17.31
CA ARG A 3 5.39 0.67 17.17
C ARG A 3 5.72 1.01 15.74
N LYS A 4 5.47 0.08 14.82
CA LYS A 4 5.88 0.23 13.42
C LYS A 4 4.79 -0.33 12.51
N ILE A 5 4.09 0.56 11.85
CA ILE A 5 2.86 0.27 11.11
C ILE A 5 3.12 0.44 9.61
N LEU A 6 2.77 -0.57 8.83
CA LEU A 6 2.85 -0.56 7.37
C LEU A 6 1.45 -0.60 6.77
N VAL A 7 1.16 0.28 5.81
CA VAL A 7 -0.10 0.32 5.09
C VAL A 7 0.15 -0.06 3.63
N ALA A 8 -0.54 -1.07 3.14
CA ALA A 8 -0.56 -1.40 1.71
C ALA A 8 -1.47 -0.40 0.99
N TYR A 9 -0.91 0.36 0.06
CA TYR A 9 -1.61 1.50 -0.53
C TYR A 9 -1.52 1.51 -2.06
N ASP A 10 -2.65 1.35 -2.72
CA ASP A 10 -2.78 1.38 -4.18
C ASP A 10 -3.77 2.46 -4.66
N GLY A 11 -4.22 3.33 -3.77
CA GLY A 11 -5.18 4.39 -4.07
C GLY A 11 -6.62 3.92 -4.19
N SER A 12 -6.90 2.64 -4.04
CA SER A 12 -8.27 2.14 -4.00
C SER A 12 -9.01 2.67 -2.78
N GLU A 13 -10.32 2.60 -2.80
CA GLU A 13 -11.13 3.05 -1.66
C GLU A 13 -10.83 2.24 -0.41
N GLY A 14 -10.62 0.94 -0.53
CA GLY A 14 -10.21 0.09 0.58
C GLY A 14 -8.86 0.49 1.15
N ALA A 15 -7.88 0.78 0.29
CA ALA A 15 -6.57 1.24 0.72
C ALA A 15 -6.65 2.62 1.39
N ARG A 16 -7.51 3.51 0.92
CA ARG A 16 -7.75 4.80 1.56
C ARG A 16 -8.34 4.64 2.96
N ALA A 17 -9.26 3.69 3.13
CA ALA A 17 -9.80 3.36 4.46
C ALA A 17 -8.69 2.84 5.39
N ALA A 18 -7.83 1.96 4.88
CA ALA A 18 -6.69 1.45 5.63
C ALA A 18 -5.71 2.57 6.02
N LEU A 19 -5.45 3.49 5.10
CA LEU A 19 -4.57 4.64 5.39
C LEU A 19 -5.15 5.52 6.50
N ARG A 20 -6.45 5.82 6.46
CA ARG A 20 -7.11 6.60 7.53
C ARG A 20 -6.97 5.94 8.89
N VAL A 21 -7.19 4.63 8.95
CA VAL A 21 -7.01 3.86 10.19
C VAL A 21 -5.57 3.91 10.65
N GLY A 22 -4.63 3.71 9.73
CA GLY A 22 -3.19 3.75 10.02
C GLY A 22 -2.74 5.10 10.57
N ILE A 23 -3.20 6.20 9.99
CA ILE A 23 -2.91 7.55 10.47
C ILE A 23 -3.45 7.74 11.90
N GLY A 24 -4.68 7.33 12.15
CA GLY A 24 -5.28 7.43 13.48
C GLY A 24 -4.52 6.61 14.53
N LEU A 25 -4.16 5.38 14.19
CA LEU A 25 -3.39 4.51 15.07
C LEU A 25 -1.99 5.06 15.34
N ALA A 26 -1.28 5.49 14.30
CA ALA A 26 0.05 6.06 14.45
C ALA A 26 0.04 7.28 15.36
N LYS A 27 -0.96 8.15 15.20
CA LYS A 27 -1.12 9.33 16.05
C LYS A 27 -1.39 8.95 17.50
N SER A 28 -2.32 8.01 17.73
CA SER A 28 -2.71 7.60 19.08
C SER A 28 -1.60 6.84 19.83
N LEU A 29 -0.83 6.04 19.11
CA LEU A 29 0.19 5.17 19.69
C LEU A 29 1.60 5.75 19.64
N GLY A 30 1.79 6.87 18.93
CA GLY A 30 3.12 7.40 18.67
C GLY A 30 3.96 6.46 17.81
N ALA A 31 3.33 5.70 16.91
CA ALA A 31 3.98 4.71 16.08
C ALA A 31 4.53 5.32 14.78
N GLU A 32 5.59 4.71 14.26
CA GLU A 32 6.08 4.98 12.91
C GLU A 32 5.03 4.48 11.90
N LEU A 33 4.76 5.29 10.89
CA LEU A 33 3.82 4.94 9.82
C LEU A 33 4.52 4.99 8.46
N ARG A 34 4.37 3.93 7.71
CA ARG A 34 4.92 3.83 6.35
C ARG A 34 3.87 3.22 5.42
N SER A 35 3.83 3.68 4.19
CA SER A 35 3.02 3.04 3.15
C SER A 35 3.90 2.34 2.15
N ILE A 36 3.40 1.24 1.60
CA ILE A 36 4.04 0.53 0.50
C ILE A 36 3.07 0.41 -0.66
N SER A 37 3.54 0.79 -1.83
CA SER A 37 2.82 0.64 -3.10
C SER A 37 3.63 -0.29 -3.99
N VAL A 38 2.95 -1.26 -4.60
CA VAL A 38 3.60 -2.25 -5.46
C VAL A 38 3.27 -1.93 -6.91
N GLU A 39 4.32 -1.75 -7.69
CA GLU A 39 4.26 -1.56 -9.13
C GLU A 39 4.45 -2.90 -9.82
N GLU A 40 3.41 -3.40 -10.49
CA GLU A 40 3.52 -4.62 -11.24
C GLU A 40 4.33 -4.40 -12.52
N HIS A 41 5.16 -5.37 -12.87
CA HIS A 41 5.91 -5.31 -14.12
C HIS A 41 4.95 -5.37 -15.31
N LEU A 42 5.03 -4.34 -16.17
CA LEU A 42 4.31 -4.36 -17.43
C LEU A 42 4.93 -5.45 -18.32
N PRO A 43 4.08 -6.30 -18.95
CA PRO A 43 4.59 -7.29 -19.87
C PRO A 43 5.28 -6.58 -21.05
N HIS A 44 6.50 -7.03 -21.36
CA HIS A 44 7.25 -6.53 -22.51
C HIS A 44 6.72 -7.17 -23.78
N TYR A 45 5.68 -6.57 -24.36
CA TYR A 45 5.30 -6.88 -25.73
C TYR A 45 6.24 -6.19 -26.71
N ALA A 46 6.15 -6.52 -27.99
CA ALA A 46 6.96 -5.93 -29.07
C ALA A 46 6.64 -4.44 -29.28
N ALA A 47 6.79 -3.65 -28.25
CA ALA A 47 6.62 -2.21 -28.30
C ALA A 47 7.93 -1.54 -28.70
N SER A 48 7.85 -0.37 -29.32
CA SER A 48 9.02 0.45 -29.61
C SER A 48 9.67 0.95 -28.29
N VAL A 49 10.95 1.30 -28.33
CA VAL A 49 11.66 1.87 -27.17
C VAL A 49 10.95 3.15 -26.67
N GLY A 50 10.45 3.98 -27.58
CA GLY A 50 9.71 5.18 -27.23
C GLY A 50 8.39 4.89 -26.51
N GLU A 51 7.65 3.87 -26.96
CA GLU A 51 6.38 3.45 -26.33
C GLU A 51 6.63 2.90 -24.93
N VAL A 52 7.69 2.13 -24.73
CA VAL A 52 8.07 1.58 -23.42
C VAL A 52 8.43 2.73 -22.46
N GLN A 53 9.19 3.70 -22.93
CA GLN A 53 9.59 4.86 -22.12
C GLN A 53 8.41 5.73 -21.74
N ASP A 54 7.48 5.99 -22.68
CA ASP A 54 6.27 6.77 -22.43
C ASP A 54 5.38 6.06 -21.39
N ALA A 55 5.24 4.73 -21.50
CA ALA A 55 4.49 3.94 -20.53
C ALA A 55 5.11 4.02 -19.13
N LYS A 56 6.44 3.92 -19.05
CA LYS A 56 7.17 4.03 -17.79
C LYS A 56 6.98 5.40 -17.15
N GLU A 57 7.09 6.48 -17.91
CA GLU A 57 6.88 7.84 -17.42
C GLU A 57 5.46 8.03 -16.85
N ARG A 58 4.44 7.47 -17.50
CA ARG A 58 3.06 7.52 -17.00
C ARG A 58 2.89 6.77 -15.70
N VAL A 59 3.52 5.62 -15.57
CA VAL A 59 3.49 4.82 -14.33
C VAL A 59 4.22 5.55 -13.20
N ASP A 60 5.40 6.10 -13.47
CA ASP A 60 6.16 6.86 -12.49
C ASP A 60 5.36 8.07 -11.99
N GLU A 61 4.69 8.79 -12.89
CA GLU A 61 3.83 9.92 -12.53
C GLU A 61 2.64 9.47 -11.69
N TYR A 62 2.02 8.36 -12.05
CA TYR A 62 0.91 7.79 -11.27
C TYR A 62 1.31 7.53 -9.82
N PHE A 63 2.44 6.86 -9.59
CA PHE A 63 2.93 6.56 -8.25
C PHE A 63 3.39 7.81 -7.52
N ARG A 64 3.95 8.79 -8.22
CA ARG A 64 4.34 10.07 -7.63
C ARG A 64 3.13 10.80 -7.05
N VAL A 65 2.05 10.88 -7.80
CA VAL A 65 0.79 11.51 -7.36
C VAL A 65 0.17 10.73 -6.21
N LEU A 66 0.14 9.41 -6.33
CA LEU A 66 -0.43 8.50 -5.33
C LEU A 66 0.27 8.64 -3.97
N THR A 67 1.59 8.60 -3.96
CA THR A 67 2.36 8.68 -2.73
C THR A 67 2.31 10.08 -2.12
N LYS A 68 2.31 11.13 -2.96
CA LYS A 68 2.15 12.50 -2.48
C LYS A 68 0.79 12.70 -1.80
N ASP A 69 -0.28 12.19 -2.39
CA ASP A 69 -1.62 12.28 -1.81
C ASP A 69 -1.67 11.62 -0.43
N ALA A 70 -1.08 10.45 -0.31
CA ALA A 70 -1.00 9.75 0.97
C ALA A 70 -0.24 10.55 2.02
N ARG A 71 0.91 11.13 1.67
CA ARG A 71 1.69 11.97 2.58
C ARG A 71 0.92 13.22 3.00
N ASP A 72 0.21 13.85 2.07
CA ASP A 72 -0.57 15.05 2.34
C ASP A 72 -1.70 14.74 3.34
N GLN A 73 -2.38 13.61 3.19
CA GLN A 73 -3.42 13.17 4.13
C GLN A 73 -2.85 12.98 5.54
N ALA A 74 -1.72 12.32 5.65
CA ALA A 74 -1.06 12.11 6.94
C ALA A 74 -0.63 13.44 7.58
N ALA A 75 -0.06 14.35 6.79
CA ALA A 75 0.39 15.65 7.25
C ALA A 75 -0.75 16.49 7.81
N LEU A 76 -1.94 16.43 7.22
CA LEU A 76 -3.13 17.11 7.74
C LEU A 76 -3.51 16.64 9.16
N ALA A 77 -3.19 15.40 9.50
CA ALA A 77 -3.41 14.84 10.84
C ALA A 77 -2.19 15.02 11.76
N GLY A 78 -1.12 15.65 11.29
CA GLY A 78 0.11 15.82 12.05
C GLY A 78 0.97 14.56 12.14
N VAL A 79 0.79 13.63 11.21
CA VAL A 79 1.54 12.36 11.16
C VAL A 79 2.55 12.40 10.01
N ASP A 80 3.78 12.02 10.30
CA ASP A 80 4.82 11.86 9.28
C ASP A 80 4.68 10.48 8.63
N LEU A 81 4.35 10.46 7.36
CA LEU A 81 4.22 9.24 6.56
C LEU A 81 5.40 9.12 5.61
N GLN A 82 6.15 8.03 5.76
CA GLN A 82 7.14 7.63 4.76
C GLN A 82 6.47 6.72 3.72
N THR A 83 6.86 6.86 2.46
CA THR A 83 6.28 6.09 1.36
C THR A 83 7.37 5.32 0.65
N VAL A 84 7.06 4.08 0.28
CA VAL A 84 7.97 3.19 -0.44
C VAL A 84 7.23 2.60 -1.64
N ILE A 85 7.94 2.52 -2.76
CA ILE A 85 7.45 1.86 -3.97
C ILE A 85 8.35 0.67 -4.25
N ARG A 86 7.76 -0.51 -4.45
CA ARG A 86 8.46 -1.73 -4.82
C ARG A 86 7.91 -2.28 -6.13
N GLN A 87 8.79 -2.81 -6.95
CA GLN A 87 8.40 -3.51 -8.18
C GLN A 87 8.20 -5.00 -7.88
N GLY A 88 7.20 -5.60 -8.50
CA GLY A 88 6.89 -7.01 -8.34
C GLY A 88 5.42 -7.27 -8.12
N HIS A 89 5.12 -8.21 -7.24
CA HIS A 89 3.76 -8.60 -6.89
C HIS A 89 3.48 -8.30 -5.41
N GLU A 90 2.26 -8.56 -5.00
CA GLU A 90 1.79 -8.26 -3.63
C GLU A 90 2.59 -8.96 -2.53
N VAL A 91 3.31 -10.06 -2.85
CA VAL A 91 4.21 -10.72 -1.91
C VAL A 91 5.32 -9.78 -1.41
N GLU A 92 5.66 -8.76 -2.20
CA GLU A 92 6.64 -7.74 -1.81
C GLU A 92 6.21 -6.97 -0.56
N ILE A 93 4.91 -6.83 -0.34
CA ILE A 93 4.37 -6.19 0.87
C ILE A 93 4.76 -6.99 2.12
N VAL A 94 4.55 -8.30 2.05
CA VAL A 94 4.87 -9.23 3.15
C VAL A 94 6.38 -9.29 3.39
N ASN A 95 7.15 -9.39 2.33
CA ASN A 95 8.60 -9.42 2.41
C ASN A 95 9.16 -8.14 3.04
N TYR A 96 8.64 -7.00 2.61
CA TYR A 96 9.04 -5.70 3.16
C TYR A 96 8.70 -5.58 4.65
N ALA A 97 7.50 -6.00 5.04
CA ALA A 97 7.09 -6.00 6.43
C ALA A 97 8.03 -6.84 7.30
N LYS A 98 8.43 -8.00 6.81
CA LYS A 98 9.36 -8.89 7.49
C LYS A 98 10.75 -8.28 7.59
N ASP A 99 11.31 -7.84 6.46
CA ASP A 99 12.69 -7.36 6.38
C ASP A 99 12.91 -6.09 7.20
N GLU A 100 11.91 -5.22 7.26
CA GLU A 100 11.97 -3.95 7.97
C GLU A 100 11.40 -4.01 9.39
N GLY A 101 10.90 -5.16 9.83
CA GLY A 101 10.46 -5.38 11.20
C GLY A 101 9.18 -4.66 11.59
N PHE A 102 8.22 -4.57 10.69
CA PHE A 102 6.90 -4.03 11.02
C PHE A 102 6.12 -4.97 11.93
N ASP A 103 5.37 -4.41 12.87
CA ASP A 103 4.60 -5.19 13.84
C ASP A 103 3.09 -5.11 13.60
N LEU A 104 2.64 -4.26 12.69
CA LEU A 104 1.26 -4.19 12.23
C LEU A 104 1.22 -3.89 10.73
N LEU A 105 0.45 -4.67 9.99
CA LEU A 105 0.21 -4.47 8.57
C LEU A 105 -1.27 -4.15 8.36
N LEU A 106 -1.55 -3.05 7.67
CA LEU A 106 -2.91 -2.65 7.33
C LEU A 106 -3.14 -2.78 5.85
N ALA A 107 -4.32 -3.30 5.49
CA ALA A 107 -4.77 -3.38 4.11
C ALA A 107 -6.27 -3.12 4.02
N GLY A 108 -6.74 -2.73 2.85
CA GLY A 108 -8.17 -2.67 2.59
C GLY A 108 -8.76 -4.06 2.48
N TYR A 109 -9.96 -4.24 3.01
CA TYR A 109 -10.69 -5.48 2.85
C TYR A 109 -11.06 -5.72 1.38
N HIS A 110 -11.44 -4.64 0.68
CA HIS A 110 -11.73 -4.64 -0.75
C HIS A 110 -10.59 -3.97 -1.52
N GLY A 111 -10.28 -4.50 -2.72
CA GLY A 111 -9.37 -3.87 -3.66
C GLY A 111 -10.13 -2.95 -4.64
N HIS A 112 -9.64 -2.88 -5.89
CA HIS A 112 -10.27 -2.08 -6.95
C HIS A 112 -11.60 -2.67 -7.47
N SER A 113 -11.85 -3.96 -7.26
CA SER A 113 -13.08 -4.61 -7.71
C SER A 113 -14.12 -4.61 -6.60
N ARG A 114 -15.26 -3.97 -6.85
CA ARG A 114 -16.37 -3.86 -5.92
C ARG A 114 -17.56 -4.77 -6.26
N ILE A 115 -17.35 -5.73 -7.14
CA ILE A 115 -18.45 -6.53 -7.67
C ILE A 115 -19.17 -7.31 -6.57
N PHE A 116 -18.46 -7.59 -5.45
CA PHE A 116 -19.04 -8.30 -4.32
C PHE A 116 -18.55 -7.67 -3.00
N GLU A 117 -19.35 -6.82 -2.40
CA GLU A 117 -19.02 -6.08 -1.17
C GLU A 117 -18.66 -6.96 0.03
N ARG A 118 -19.04 -8.24 0.00
CA ARG A 118 -18.82 -9.19 1.09
C ARG A 118 -17.62 -10.11 0.86
N ILE A 119 -16.94 -9.98 -0.28
CA ILE A 119 -15.81 -10.85 -0.60
C ILE A 119 -14.51 -10.08 -0.35
N MET A 120 -13.67 -10.68 0.49
CA MET A 120 -12.32 -10.19 0.74
C MET A 120 -11.50 -10.19 -0.55
N GLY A 121 -10.82 -9.08 -0.86
CA GLY A 121 -9.95 -8.97 -2.03
C GLY A 121 -8.80 -9.98 -1.98
N SER A 122 -8.28 -10.36 -3.14
CA SER A 122 -7.18 -11.34 -3.25
C SER A 122 -5.91 -10.88 -2.51
N THR A 123 -5.58 -9.60 -2.62
CA THR A 123 -4.43 -9.02 -1.91
C THR A 123 -4.61 -9.13 -0.39
N ALA A 124 -5.80 -8.80 0.12
CA ALA A 124 -6.10 -8.92 1.54
C ALA A 124 -5.97 -10.37 2.02
N GLN A 125 -6.48 -11.34 1.25
CA GLN A 125 -6.36 -12.75 1.58
C GLN A 125 -4.91 -13.21 1.66
N ASN A 126 -4.08 -12.82 0.70
CA ASN A 126 -2.67 -13.17 0.68
C ASN A 126 -1.89 -12.53 1.83
N ILE A 127 -2.19 -11.28 2.12
CA ILE A 127 -1.56 -10.56 3.25
C ILE A 127 -1.90 -11.26 4.57
N VAL A 128 -3.17 -11.57 4.81
CA VAL A 128 -3.60 -12.25 6.04
C VAL A 128 -2.91 -13.59 6.21
N ARG A 129 -2.81 -14.36 5.13
CA ARG A 129 -2.22 -15.70 5.18
C ARG A 129 -0.70 -15.68 5.35
N LEU A 130 -0.02 -14.73 4.72
CA LEU A 130 1.44 -14.74 4.62
C LEU A 130 2.14 -13.73 5.54
N SER A 131 1.41 -12.84 6.18
CA SER A 131 2.00 -11.78 7.00
C SER A 131 2.85 -12.32 8.14
N PRO A 132 4.04 -11.71 8.39
CA PRO A 132 4.88 -12.06 9.53
C PRO A 132 4.39 -11.45 10.85
N CYS A 133 3.38 -10.58 10.81
CA CYS A 133 2.90 -9.82 11.96
C CYS A 133 1.37 -9.74 11.96
N SER A 134 0.83 -9.05 12.96
CA SER A 134 -0.61 -8.79 13.05
C SER A 134 -1.11 -8.01 11.84
N VAL A 135 -2.31 -8.30 11.40
CA VAL A 135 -2.95 -7.66 10.24
C VAL A 135 -4.29 -7.06 10.65
N LEU A 136 -4.53 -5.84 10.20
CA LEU A 136 -5.82 -5.18 10.32
C LEU A 136 -6.37 -4.92 8.92
N LEU A 137 -7.59 -5.39 8.66
CA LEU A 137 -8.29 -5.14 7.41
C LEU A 137 -9.34 -4.06 7.63
N ALA A 138 -9.23 -2.97 6.88
CA ALA A 138 -10.18 -1.86 6.93
C ALA A 138 -11.31 -2.10 5.92
N LYS A 139 -12.53 -1.96 6.38
CA LYS A 139 -13.74 -2.09 5.55
C LYS A 139 -14.33 -0.76 5.14
#